data_dca2f503afbc9a988dc36b602eeac44d
#
_entry.id   dca2f503afbc9a988dc36b602eeac44d
#
_cell.length_a   1.000
_cell.length_b   1.000
_cell.length_c   1.000
_cell.angle_alpha   90.00
_cell.angle_beta   90.00
_cell.angle_gamma   90.00
#
_symmetry.space_group_name_H-M   'P 1'
#
loop_
_entity.id
_entity.type
_entity.pdbx_description
1 polymer ?
#
loop_
_entity_poly.entity_id
_entity_poly.type
_entity_poly.pdbx_seq_one_letter_code
_entity_poly.pdbx_strand_id
1 'polypeptide(L)'
;MRSSFPSRGRVLAVDDSSVIREILIASLEAAGYSVEAVATGHAALAAASREAFDAVILDVDMPGIDGLAVGRALRGDPRTRQSMIAMHTSLDEAAVRTGFDGYDVFLPKPCDARLLGECVGRMIQARQLRARAAS
;
A
#
# COMPACT_ATOMS: atom_id res chain seq x y z
N MET A 1 -3.16 16.58 -14.24
CA MET A 1 -3.29 15.95 -15.57
C MET A 1 -2.68 14.57 -15.55
N ARG A 2 -3.38 13.61 -16.05
CA ARG A 2 -2.84 12.23 -16.11
C ARG A 2 -1.78 12.13 -17.20
N SER A 3 -0.77 11.31 -16.94
CA SER A 3 0.25 11.01 -17.94
C SER A 3 -0.38 10.33 -19.15
N SER A 4 0.13 10.60 -20.35
CA SER A 4 -0.25 9.88 -21.57
C SER A 4 0.39 8.49 -21.65
N PHE A 5 1.33 8.17 -20.74
CA PHE A 5 2.00 6.87 -20.71
C PHE A 5 1.21 5.88 -19.87
N PRO A 6 1.27 4.57 -20.20
CA PRO A 6 0.65 3.55 -19.36
C PRO A 6 1.22 3.58 -17.96
N SER A 7 0.37 3.30 -16.98
CA SER A 7 0.79 3.20 -15.58
C SER A 7 1.67 1.97 -15.37
N ARG A 8 2.69 2.11 -14.53
CA ARG A 8 3.55 0.99 -14.13
C ARG A 8 2.88 0.06 -13.11
N GLY A 9 1.78 0.51 -12.54
CA GLY A 9 1.01 -0.26 -11.57
C GLY A 9 0.04 0.62 -10.81
N ARG A 10 -0.87 -0.02 -10.08
CA ARG A 10 -1.92 0.65 -9.31
C ARG A 10 -1.64 0.52 -7.82
N VAL A 11 -1.56 1.62 -7.12
CA VAL A 11 -1.19 1.68 -5.70
C VAL A 11 -2.32 2.31 -4.89
N LEU A 12 -2.66 1.69 -3.77
CA LEU A 12 -3.58 2.25 -2.78
C LEU A 12 -2.74 2.77 -1.61
N ALA A 13 -2.86 4.05 -1.30
CA ALA A 13 -2.15 4.67 -0.19
C ALA A 13 -3.16 4.99 0.92
N VAL A 14 -2.93 4.47 2.12
CA VAL A 14 -3.85 4.58 3.25
C VAL A 14 -3.15 5.25 4.41
N ASP A 15 -3.56 6.49 4.71
CA ASP A 15 -2.97 7.28 5.80
C ASP A 15 -3.96 8.37 6.17
N ASP A 16 -4.18 8.59 7.46
CA ASP A 16 -5.12 9.62 7.92
C ASP A 16 -4.56 11.04 7.82
N SER A 17 -3.27 11.20 7.61
CA SER A 17 -2.63 12.50 7.41
C SER A 17 -2.76 12.95 5.95
N SER A 18 -3.41 14.10 5.72
CA SER A 18 -3.52 14.66 4.38
C SER A 18 -2.16 15.02 3.80
N VAL A 19 -1.23 15.48 4.63
CA VAL A 19 0.14 15.81 4.19
C VAL A 19 0.86 14.56 3.69
N ILE A 20 0.78 13.47 4.44
CA ILE A 20 1.42 12.22 4.03
C ILE A 20 0.77 11.70 2.74
N ARG A 21 -0.57 11.74 2.64
CA ARG A 21 -1.24 11.31 1.40
C ARG A 21 -0.76 12.10 0.19
N GLU A 22 -0.63 13.43 0.31
CA GLU A 22 -0.13 14.27 -0.78
C GLU A 22 1.29 13.91 -1.19
N ILE A 23 2.16 13.64 -0.21
CA ILE A 23 3.53 13.21 -0.47
C ILE A 23 3.56 11.88 -1.19
N LEU A 24 2.76 10.91 -0.74
CA LEU A 24 2.69 9.59 -1.36
C LEU A 24 2.19 9.69 -2.80
N ILE A 25 1.13 10.45 -3.03
CA ILE A 25 0.59 10.65 -4.39
C ILE A 25 1.68 11.24 -5.29
N ALA A 26 2.30 12.34 -4.87
CA ALA A 26 3.31 13.03 -5.68
C ALA A 26 4.49 12.11 -5.99
N SER A 27 5.00 11.41 -4.98
CA SER A 27 6.17 10.54 -5.12
C SER A 27 5.91 9.36 -6.04
N LEU A 28 4.77 8.73 -5.87
CA LEU A 28 4.43 7.52 -6.62
C LEU A 28 4.01 7.86 -8.05
N GLU A 29 3.27 8.95 -8.25
CA GLU A 29 2.90 9.38 -9.60
C GLU A 29 4.14 9.81 -10.38
N ALA A 30 5.10 10.48 -9.72
CA ALA A 30 6.37 10.84 -10.36
C ALA A 30 7.16 9.60 -10.78
N ALA A 31 7.00 8.49 -10.07
CA ALA A 31 7.64 7.22 -10.41
C ALA A 31 6.85 6.41 -11.46
N GLY A 32 5.71 6.90 -11.90
CA GLY A 32 4.94 6.29 -12.98
C GLY A 32 3.77 5.41 -12.54
N TYR A 33 3.38 5.45 -11.26
CA TYR A 33 2.26 4.65 -10.76
C TYR A 33 0.97 5.45 -10.75
N SER A 34 -0.16 4.75 -10.88
CA SER A 34 -1.48 5.31 -10.60
C SER A 34 -1.76 5.15 -9.11
N VAL A 35 -2.24 6.18 -8.45
CA VAL A 35 -2.42 6.16 -6.99
C VAL A 35 -3.84 6.58 -6.63
N GLU A 36 -4.48 5.79 -5.77
CA GLU A 36 -5.66 6.22 -5.04
C GLU A 36 -5.25 6.35 -3.57
N ALA A 37 -5.55 7.49 -2.95
CA ALA A 37 -5.22 7.73 -1.55
C ALA A 37 -6.49 7.90 -0.74
N VAL A 38 -6.55 7.23 0.41
CA VAL A 38 -7.72 7.25 1.29
C VAL A 38 -7.28 7.51 2.73
N ALA A 39 -8.20 8.02 3.55
CA ALA A 39 -7.88 8.50 4.89
C ALA A 39 -8.27 7.52 6.00
N THR A 40 -9.03 6.47 5.70
CA THR A 40 -9.55 5.55 6.71
C THR A 40 -9.44 4.11 6.26
N GLY A 41 -9.46 3.19 7.23
CA GLY A 41 -9.46 1.77 6.94
C GLY A 41 -10.71 1.32 6.18
N HIS A 42 -11.88 1.88 6.53
CA HIS A 42 -13.11 1.57 5.82
C HIS A 42 -13.04 1.99 4.35
N ALA A 43 -12.50 3.18 4.08
CA ALA A 43 -12.31 3.66 2.71
C ALA A 43 -11.32 2.78 1.96
N ALA A 44 -10.28 2.29 2.63
CA ALA A 44 -9.31 1.37 2.04
C ALA A 44 -9.96 0.06 1.59
N LEU A 45 -10.77 -0.54 2.46
CA LEU A 45 -11.46 -1.78 2.13
C LEU A 45 -12.51 -1.58 1.03
N ALA A 46 -13.20 -0.44 1.03
CA ALA A 46 -14.13 -0.10 -0.04
C ALA A 46 -13.41 0.04 -1.38
N ALA A 47 -12.27 0.72 -1.41
CA ALA A 47 -11.47 0.86 -2.63
C ALA A 47 -11.00 -0.50 -3.14
N ALA A 48 -10.48 -1.34 -2.24
CA ALA A 48 -9.97 -2.66 -2.61
C ALA A 48 -11.08 -3.60 -3.10
N SER A 49 -12.33 -3.38 -2.69
CA SER A 49 -13.46 -4.17 -3.18
C SER A 49 -13.90 -3.75 -4.59
N ARG A 50 -13.58 -2.51 -5.01
CA ARG A 50 -13.97 -1.98 -6.32
C ARG A 50 -12.97 -2.29 -7.41
N GLU A 51 -11.69 -2.39 -7.07
CA GLU A 51 -10.65 -2.64 -8.07
C GLU A 51 -9.44 -3.34 -7.43
N ALA A 52 -8.63 -3.96 -8.27
CA ALA A 52 -7.41 -4.63 -7.84
C ALA A 52 -6.28 -3.61 -7.73
N PHE A 53 -5.50 -3.68 -6.64
CA PHE A 53 -4.29 -2.89 -6.47
C PHE A 53 -3.08 -3.82 -6.46
N ASP A 54 -2.01 -3.41 -7.11
CA ASP A 54 -0.75 -4.15 -7.11
C ASP A 54 -0.06 -4.04 -5.76
N ALA A 55 -0.14 -2.86 -5.15
CA ALA A 55 0.48 -2.59 -3.85
C ALA A 55 -0.43 -1.72 -3.00
N VAL A 56 -0.38 -1.92 -1.69
CA VAL A 56 -1.08 -1.11 -0.70
C VAL A 56 -0.03 -0.60 0.28
N ILE A 57 0.03 0.71 0.47
CA ILE A 57 0.87 1.36 1.48
C ILE A 57 -0.06 1.70 2.64
N LEU A 58 0.21 1.18 3.81
CA LEU A 58 -0.76 1.10 4.89
C LEU A 58 -0.18 1.64 6.20
N ASP A 59 -0.77 2.73 6.69
CA ASP A 59 -0.49 3.25 8.03
C ASP A 59 -1.26 2.41 9.06
N VAL A 60 -0.75 2.35 10.28
CA VAL A 60 -1.38 1.61 11.37
C VAL A 60 -2.34 2.49 12.17
N ASP A 61 -1.84 3.64 12.66
CA ASP A 61 -2.62 4.52 13.54
C ASP A 61 -3.61 5.35 12.76
N MET A 62 -4.86 4.91 12.75
CA MET A 62 -5.96 5.63 12.08
C MET A 62 -7.21 5.51 12.94
N PRO A 63 -8.10 6.53 12.91
CA PRO A 63 -9.39 6.44 13.60
C PRO A 63 -10.24 5.31 13.00
N GLY A 64 -11.04 4.66 13.84
CA GLY A 64 -11.87 3.54 13.43
C GLY A 64 -11.04 2.26 13.36
N ILE A 65 -11.15 1.50 12.27
CA ILE A 65 -10.33 0.31 12.10
C ILE A 65 -8.90 0.72 11.74
N ASP A 66 -7.93 0.14 12.41
CA ASP A 66 -6.53 0.47 12.18
C ASP A 66 -5.92 -0.31 11.00
N GLY A 67 -4.67 0.02 10.66
CA GLY A 67 -3.99 -0.63 9.55
C GLY A 67 -3.76 -2.12 9.76
N LEU A 68 -3.64 -2.58 10.99
CA LEU A 68 -3.48 -4.02 11.27
C LEU A 68 -4.75 -4.78 10.89
N ALA A 69 -5.91 -4.22 11.23
CA ALA A 69 -7.20 -4.81 10.86
C ALA A 69 -7.41 -4.80 9.35
N VAL A 70 -7.02 -3.70 8.69
CA VAL A 70 -7.09 -3.62 7.23
C VAL A 70 -6.21 -4.69 6.58
N GLY A 71 -4.99 -4.85 7.06
CA GLY A 71 -4.06 -5.86 6.56
C GLY A 71 -4.62 -7.26 6.67
N ARG A 72 -5.17 -7.60 7.84
CA ARG A 72 -5.80 -8.90 8.05
C ARG A 72 -6.97 -9.12 7.10
N ALA A 73 -7.80 -8.09 6.90
CA ALA A 73 -8.95 -8.18 5.99
C ALA A 73 -8.50 -8.40 4.53
N LEU A 74 -7.45 -7.68 4.10
CA LEU A 74 -6.92 -7.85 2.74
C LEU A 74 -6.41 -9.28 2.51
N ARG A 75 -5.67 -9.83 3.48
CA ARG A 75 -5.13 -11.19 3.36
C ARG A 75 -6.21 -12.27 3.47
N GLY A 76 -7.31 -11.97 4.16
CA GLY A 76 -8.42 -12.90 4.35
C GLY A 76 -9.39 -12.97 3.18
N ASP A 77 -9.31 -12.05 2.23
CA ASP A 77 -10.21 -12.01 1.08
C ASP A 77 -9.48 -12.51 -0.17
N PRO A 78 -9.98 -13.57 -0.84
CA PRO A 78 -9.35 -14.10 -2.06
C PRO A 78 -9.15 -13.05 -3.16
N ARG A 79 -9.96 -12.00 -3.18
CA ARG A 79 -9.87 -10.95 -4.21
C ARG A 79 -8.71 -9.98 -3.97
N THR A 80 -8.23 -9.87 -2.72
CA THR A 80 -7.23 -8.86 -2.33
C THR A 80 -5.95 -9.46 -1.77
N ARG A 81 -5.93 -10.74 -1.43
CA ARG A 81 -4.79 -11.36 -0.74
C ARG A 81 -3.49 -11.36 -1.56
N GLN A 82 -3.57 -11.14 -2.86
CA GLN A 82 -2.39 -11.11 -3.75
C GLN A 82 -1.73 -9.74 -3.82
N SER A 83 -2.37 -8.68 -3.32
CA SER A 83 -1.76 -7.35 -3.29
C SER A 83 -0.53 -7.38 -2.39
N MET A 84 0.52 -6.70 -2.80
CA MET A 84 1.70 -6.51 -1.94
C MET A 84 1.36 -5.45 -0.90
N ILE A 85 1.75 -5.67 0.35
CA ILE A 85 1.45 -4.74 1.44
C ILE A 85 2.74 -4.21 2.03
N ALA A 86 2.87 -2.88 2.04
CA ALA A 86 3.93 -2.17 2.75
C ALA A 86 3.32 -1.48 3.97
N MET A 87 3.79 -1.82 5.16
CA MET A 87 3.43 -1.07 6.37
C MET A 87 4.28 0.21 6.39
N HIS A 88 3.64 1.35 6.57
CA HIS A 88 4.30 2.66 6.61
C HIS A 88 3.85 3.38 7.87
N THR A 89 4.65 3.28 8.94
CA THR A 89 4.24 3.70 10.28
C THR A 89 5.42 4.14 11.12
N SER A 90 5.14 4.94 12.17
CA SER A 90 6.13 5.32 13.18
C SER A 90 6.22 4.31 14.32
N LEU A 91 5.36 3.29 14.33
CA LEU A 91 5.41 2.25 15.35
C LEU A 91 6.59 1.29 15.12
N ASP A 92 7.03 0.62 16.17
CA ASP A 92 8.06 -0.41 16.07
C ASP A 92 7.54 -1.61 15.27
N GLU A 93 8.42 -2.18 14.47
CA GLU A 93 8.06 -3.35 13.66
C GLU A 93 7.59 -4.53 14.52
N ALA A 94 8.23 -4.75 15.67
CA ALA A 94 7.84 -5.82 16.57
C ALA A 94 6.39 -5.66 17.04
N ALA A 95 5.96 -4.44 17.35
CA ALA A 95 4.58 -4.16 17.75
C ALA A 95 3.60 -4.40 16.61
N VAL A 96 3.95 -3.99 15.39
CA VAL A 96 3.12 -4.21 14.21
C VAL A 96 2.97 -5.71 13.94
N ARG A 97 4.06 -6.45 13.99
CA ARG A 97 4.09 -7.89 13.70
C ARG A 97 3.22 -8.69 14.66
N THR A 98 3.10 -8.25 15.90
CA THR A 98 2.23 -8.89 16.90
C THR A 98 0.77 -8.87 16.46
N GLY A 99 0.32 -7.79 15.83
CA GLY A 99 -1.08 -7.66 15.37
C GLY A 99 -1.31 -8.11 13.94
N PHE A 100 -0.30 -8.03 13.10
CA PHE A 100 -0.38 -8.42 11.68
C PHE A 100 1.02 -8.66 11.15
N ASP A 101 1.32 -9.87 10.74
CA ASP A 101 2.62 -10.24 10.18
C ASP A 101 2.56 -10.54 8.67
N GLY A 102 1.41 -10.35 8.04
CA GLY A 102 1.21 -10.66 6.61
C GLY A 102 1.65 -9.58 5.64
N TYR A 103 2.41 -8.58 6.09
CA TYR A 103 2.95 -7.56 5.20
C TYR A 103 4.21 -8.08 4.48
N ASP A 104 4.51 -7.47 3.34
CA ASP A 104 5.68 -7.83 2.54
C ASP A 104 6.89 -6.95 2.84
N VAL A 105 6.65 -5.68 3.19
CA VAL A 105 7.71 -4.69 3.47
C VAL A 105 7.29 -3.85 4.66
N PHE A 106 8.26 -3.49 5.48
CA PHE A 106 8.08 -2.55 6.59
C PHE A 106 8.88 -1.27 6.31
N LEU A 107 8.20 -0.13 6.30
CA LEU A 107 8.80 1.18 6.04
C LEU A 107 8.55 2.08 7.25
N PRO A 108 9.57 2.36 8.07
CA PRO A 108 9.39 3.25 9.20
C PRO A 108 9.22 4.70 8.75
N LYS A 109 8.37 5.46 9.43
CA LYS A 109 8.23 6.90 9.22
C LYS A 109 9.31 7.65 10.00
N PRO A 110 9.89 8.70 9.43
CA PRO A 110 9.72 9.18 8.07
C PRO A 110 10.47 8.30 7.06
N CYS A 111 9.90 8.11 5.90
CA CYS A 111 10.52 7.35 4.83
C CYS A 111 10.84 8.29 3.66
N ASP A 112 12.05 8.21 3.16
CA ASP A 112 12.47 9.00 2.00
C ASP A 112 11.59 8.65 0.80
N ALA A 113 11.08 9.66 0.09
CA ALA A 113 10.19 9.47 -1.04
C ALA A 113 10.79 8.62 -2.15
N ARG A 114 12.10 8.79 -2.39
CA ARG A 114 12.81 8.02 -3.40
C ARG A 114 12.89 6.55 -3.01
N LEU A 115 13.20 6.27 -1.75
CA LEU A 115 13.25 4.90 -1.23
C LEU A 115 11.87 4.25 -1.31
N LEU A 116 10.83 5.00 -0.98
CA LEU A 116 9.45 4.53 -1.07
C LEU A 116 9.12 4.08 -2.50
N GLY A 117 9.43 4.92 -3.50
CA GLY A 117 9.20 4.59 -4.89
C GLY A 117 9.97 3.35 -5.35
N GLU A 118 11.20 3.22 -4.92
CA GLU A 118 12.03 2.04 -5.25
C GLU A 118 11.45 0.76 -4.62
N CYS A 119 11.01 0.83 -3.36
CA CYS A 119 10.39 -0.30 -2.67
C CYS A 119 9.10 -0.74 -3.37
N VAL A 120 8.24 0.21 -3.73
CA VAL A 120 7.00 -0.09 -4.43
C VAL A 120 7.28 -0.76 -5.78
N GLY A 121 8.29 -0.27 -6.50
CA GLY A 121 8.71 -0.87 -7.77
C GLY A 121 9.10 -2.33 -7.62
N ARG A 122 9.89 -2.64 -6.58
CA ARG A 122 10.31 -4.01 -6.29
C ARG A 122 9.13 -4.89 -5.88
N MET A 123 8.21 -4.36 -5.10
CA MET A 123 7.00 -5.07 -4.67
C MET A 123 6.15 -5.47 -5.88
N ILE A 124 5.90 -4.53 -6.76
CA ILE A 124 5.07 -4.76 -7.95
C ILE A 124 5.75 -5.76 -8.88
N GLN A 125 7.06 -5.64 -9.06
CA GLN A 125 7.82 -6.59 -9.86
C GLN A 125 7.74 -8.00 -9.28
N ALA A 126 7.88 -8.14 -7.96
CA ALA A 126 7.78 -9.42 -7.29
C ALA A 126 6.40 -10.05 -7.47
N ARG A 127 5.35 -9.24 -7.36
CA ARG A 127 3.98 -9.70 -7.59
C ARG A 127 3.77 -10.20 -9.02
N GLN A 128 4.29 -9.47 -9.99
CA GLN A 128 4.20 -9.85 -11.41
C GLN A 128 4.93 -11.17 -11.68
N LEU A 129 6.09 -11.37 -11.06
CA LEU A 129 6.84 -12.60 -11.20
C LEU A 129 6.09 -13.79 -10.58
N ARG A 130 5.45 -13.61 -9.42
CA ARG A 130 4.63 -14.64 -8.81
C ARG A 130 3.45 -15.02 -9.70
N ALA A 131 2.80 -14.03 -10.29
CA ALA A 131 1.66 -14.27 -11.18
C ALA A 131 2.08 -15.08 -12.41
N ARG A 132 3.25 -14.78 -12.99
CA ARG A 132 3.80 -15.54 -14.11
C ARG A 132 4.13 -16.97 -13.73
N ALA A 133 4.71 -17.17 -12.54
CA ALA A 133 5.08 -18.50 -12.06
C ALA A 133 3.85 -19.38 -11.79
N ALA A 134 2.72 -18.75 -11.43
CA ALA A 134 1.47 -19.46 -11.14
C ALA A 134 0.65 -19.78 -12.40
N SER A 135 1.04 -19.23 -13.53
CA SER A 135 0.31 -19.42 -14.81
C SER A 135 0.59 -20.77 -15.43
#